data_6795a57dd483549a3f7653ec2f01d098
#
_entry.id   6795a57dd483549a3f7653ec2f01d098
#
_cell.length_a   1.000
_cell.length_b   1.000
_cell.length_c   1.000
_cell.angle_alpha   90.00
_cell.angle_beta   90.00
_cell.angle_gamma   90.00
#
_symmetry.space_group_name_H-M   'P 1'
#
loop_
_entity.id
_entity.type
_entity.pdbx_description
1 polymer ?
#
loop_
_entity_poly.entity_id
_entity_poly.type
_entity_poly.pdbx_seq_one_letter_code
_entity_poly.pdbx_strand_id
1 'polypeptide(L)'
;MRKIFSFILAVLMVCLCISGCSPLTGNSGSGSAVKITDDNQRIVTLKKVPERIVVLSPSFLELVEAVDGKVVGRAKTQVGKVPAFAKDAAEVGFIFNINVEKIVELKPDLVIAYKGMHERYLHTLESNNIPVVVLNLKSYEDVKHSMLTIGKIMRKDDKAQKVVANLDKDINATVSKLPKSERSVAILHTTSMGITMEKETSIAGCCAKMLKLRNVVQGETKPVSGPMGTQPDKAPYSLEDLLEKNPQVIFITSMGAPRDAEGNPKLEIMSNPAWNSIDAVKNKQVFFLPDDLFLLNPGLEYPKAVRYMAAKMYPDAVKE
;
A
#
# COMPACT_ATOMS: atom_id res chain seq x y z
N MET A 1 67.51 22.40 -40.83
CA MET A 1 67.79 22.07 -39.41
C MET A 1 66.82 22.71 -38.38
N ARG A 2 66.15 23.82 -38.70
CA ARG A 2 65.23 24.47 -37.73
C ARG A 2 63.86 23.77 -37.56
N LYS A 3 63.40 22.94 -38.45
CA LYS A 3 62.12 22.25 -38.40
C LYS A 3 62.14 20.92 -37.63
N ILE A 4 63.32 20.31 -37.47
CA ILE A 4 63.46 19.03 -36.74
C ILE A 4 63.56 19.27 -35.23
N PHE A 5 64.10 20.42 -34.80
CA PHE A 5 64.20 20.78 -33.38
C PHE A 5 62.81 21.10 -32.75
N SER A 6 61.85 21.62 -33.55
CA SER A 6 60.51 21.95 -33.10
C SER A 6 59.65 20.70 -32.86
N PHE A 7 59.89 19.59 -33.55
CA PHE A 7 59.18 18.34 -33.44
C PHE A 7 59.63 17.51 -32.23
N ILE A 8 60.88 17.58 -31.87
CA ILE A 8 61.47 16.88 -30.71
C ILE A 8 60.98 17.53 -29.39
N LEU A 9 60.81 18.87 -29.37
CA LEU A 9 60.33 19.59 -28.18
C LEU A 9 58.83 19.33 -27.93
N ALA A 10 58.06 19.11 -29.00
CA ALA A 10 56.59 18.78 -28.86
C ALA A 10 56.33 17.32 -28.36
N VAL A 11 57.22 16.38 -28.72
CA VAL A 11 57.12 14.97 -28.27
C VAL A 11 57.58 14.81 -26.82
N LEU A 12 58.55 15.65 -26.35
CA LEU A 12 59.02 15.60 -24.96
C LEU A 12 57.99 16.19 -23.97
N MET A 13 57.09 17.08 -24.43
CA MET A 13 56.07 17.71 -23.57
C MET A 13 54.82 16.82 -23.38
N VAL A 14 54.61 15.78 -24.22
CA VAL A 14 53.48 14.84 -24.11
C VAL A 14 53.78 13.66 -23.16
N CYS A 15 55.08 13.38 -22.88
CA CYS A 15 55.45 12.27 -21.98
C CYS A 15 55.48 12.61 -20.49
N LEU A 16 55.20 13.85 -20.09
CA LEU A 16 55.22 14.28 -18.67
C LEU A 16 53.84 14.30 -17.97
N CYS A 17 52.77 13.89 -18.68
CA CYS A 17 51.42 13.87 -18.11
C CYS A 17 50.88 12.46 -17.68
N ILE A 18 51.75 11.43 -17.69
CA ILE A 18 51.31 10.04 -17.37
C ILE A 18 52.01 9.50 -16.11
N SER A 19 52.21 10.34 -15.11
CA SER A 19 52.73 9.87 -13.84
C SER A 19 51.95 10.52 -12.71
N GLY A 20 50.76 9.94 -12.40
CA GLY A 20 49.96 10.47 -11.29
C GLY A 20 48.60 9.87 -11.14
N CYS A 21 48.36 8.61 -11.51
CA CYS A 21 47.22 7.84 -11.01
C CYS A 21 47.69 6.80 -10.00
N SER A 22 47.97 7.25 -8.78
CA SER A 22 47.91 6.33 -7.64
C SER A 22 46.41 5.96 -7.44
N PRO A 23 46.06 4.67 -7.37
CA PRO A 23 44.74 4.31 -6.90
C PRO A 23 44.71 4.67 -5.41
N LEU A 24 44.03 5.77 -5.07
CA LEU A 24 43.54 6.03 -3.73
C LEU A 24 42.53 4.94 -3.43
N THR A 25 43.00 3.83 -2.87
CA THR A 25 42.19 2.90 -2.11
C THR A 25 41.78 3.61 -0.80
N GLY A 26 40.95 4.63 -0.96
CA GLY A 26 40.19 5.23 0.11
C GLY A 26 38.94 4.38 0.30
N ASN A 27 39.04 3.40 1.20
CA ASN A 27 37.88 2.74 1.79
C ASN A 27 37.14 3.77 2.65
N SER A 28 36.41 4.66 2.01
CA SER A 28 35.47 5.57 2.65
C SER A 28 34.09 4.94 2.49
N GLY A 29 33.61 4.24 3.49
CA GLY A 29 32.24 3.81 3.67
C GLY A 29 31.24 4.97 3.79
N SER A 30 31.35 5.96 2.91
CA SER A 30 30.36 7.01 2.71
C SER A 30 29.38 6.51 1.66
N GLY A 31 28.39 5.76 2.11
CA GLY A 31 27.27 5.37 1.26
C GLY A 31 26.63 6.62 0.65
N SER A 32 26.63 6.69 -0.69
CA SER A 32 26.03 7.82 -1.43
C SER A 32 24.60 8.08 -0.92
N ALA A 33 24.22 9.37 -0.79
CA ALA A 33 22.88 9.74 -0.38
C ALA A 33 21.83 9.12 -1.31
N VAL A 34 20.76 8.59 -0.72
CA VAL A 34 19.63 8.04 -1.47
C VAL A 34 18.60 9.14 -1.69
N LYS A 35 18.27 9.43 -2.95
CA LYS A 35 17.18 10.34 -3.31
C LYS A 35 15.93 9.54 -3.66
N ILE A 36 14.82 9.87 -3.03
CA ILE A 36 13.50 9.27 -3.23
C ILE A 36 12.54 10.37 -3.68
N THR A 37 11.78 10.11 -4.73
CA THR A 37 10.56 10.86 -5.00
C THR A 37 9.42 10.12 -4.32
N ASP A 38 8.78 10.74 -3.33
CA ASP A 38 7.69 10.13 -2.59
C ASP A 38 6.34 10.28 -3.34
N ASP A 39 5.27 9.68 -2.82
CA ASP A 39 3.96 9.71 -3.48
C ASP A 39 3.27 11.08 -3.44
N ASN A 40 3.80 12.04 -2.67
CA ASN A 40 3.43 13.46 -2.74
C ASN A 40 4.33 14.26 -3.71
N GLN A 41 5.11 13.57 -4.57
CA GLN A 41 6.02 14.16 -5.56
C GLN A 41 7.14 15.01 -4.93
N ARG A 42 7.48 14.77 -3.65
CA ARG A 42 8.56 15.47 -2.96
C ARG A 42 9.86 14.68 -3.12
N ILE A 43 10.98 15.39 -3.24
CA ILE A 43 12.31 14.77 -3.24
C ILE A 43 12.82 14.72 -1.80
N VAL A 44 12.90 13.51 -1.25
CA VAL A 44 13.48 13.26 0.07
C VAL A 44 14.89 12.71 -0.10
N THR A 45 15.87 13.32 0.56
CA THR A 45 17.28 12.90 0.51
C THR A 45 17.69 12.30 1.85
N LEU A 46 18.06 11.03 1.84
CA LEU A 46 18.57 10.30 3.00
C LEU A 46 20.09 10.20 2.88
N LYS A 47 20.81 10.74 3.88
CA LYS A 47 22.28 10.78 3.89
C LYS A 47 22.92 9.40 4.13
N LYS A 48 22.19 8.50 4.78
CA LYS A 48 22.59 7.11 5.11
C LYS A 48 21.37 6.19 5.06
N VAL A 49 21.59 4.88 5.11
CA VAL A 49 20.54 3.90 5.29
C VAL A 49 19.91 4.12 6.68
N PRO A 50 18.57 4.23 6.79
CA PRO A 50 17.91 4.43 8.08
C PRO A 50 18.07 3.22 8.99
N GLU A 51 18.32 3.50 10.28
CA GLU A 51 18.44 2.50 11.34
C GLU A 51 17.34 2.63 12.39
N ARG A 52 16.67 3.79 12.42
CA ARG A 52 15.66 4.15 13.40
C ARG A 52 14.38 4.63 12.72
N ILE A 53 13.62 3.67 12.21
CA ILE A 53 12.42 3.97 11.42
C ILE A 53 11.21 4.06 12.35
N VAL A 54 10.38 5.09 12.14
CA VAL A 54 9.02 5.15 12.69
C VAL A 54 8.03 4.97 11.56
N VAL A 55 7.03 4.09 11.76
CA VAL A 55 6.02 3.74 10.78
C VAL A 55 4.65 4.21 11.26
N LEU A 56 4.00 5.10 10.50
CA LEU A 56 2.73 5.70 10.90
C LEU A 56 1.48 4.91 10.46
N SER A 57 1.66 3.83 9.68
CA SER A 57 0.58 2.89 9.36
C SER A 57 1.06 1.45 9.53
N PRO A 58 0.29 0.60 10.22
CA PRO A 58 0.65 -0.81 10.43
C PRO A 58 0.91 -1.56 9.11
N SER A 59 0.22 -1.18 8.03
CA SER A 59 0.36 -1.83 6.71
C SER A 59 1.76 -1.70 6.09
N PHE A 60 2.61 -0.77 6.56
CA PHE A 60 4.01 -0.67 6.11
C PHE A 60 4.97 -1.58 6.89
N LEU A 61 4.57 -2.12 8.05
CA LEU A 61 5.48 -2.89 8.91
C LEU A 61 6.06 -4.09 8.17
N GLU A 62 5.22 -4.87 7.50
CA GLU A 62 5.66 -6.05 6.74
C GLU A 62 6.60 -5.68 5.57
N LEU A 63 6.37 -4.52 4.92
CA LEU A 63 7.24 -4.03 3.85
C LEU A 63 8.64 -3.69 4.39
N VAL A 64 8.71 -3.08 5.58
CA VAL A 64 9.97 -2.76 6.26
C VAL A 64 10.68 -4.04 6.70
N GLU A 65 9.94 -5.02 7.28
CA GLU A 65 10.47 -6.32 7.67
C GLU A 65 11.06 -7.08 6.48
N ALA A 66 10.36 -7.05 5.34
CA ALA A 66 10.76 -7.76 4.13
C ALA A 66 12.14 -7.34 3.59
N VAL A 67 12.66 -6.20 3.98
CA VAL A 67 14.01 -5.69 3.63
C VAL A 67 14.94 -5.56 4.83
N ASP A 68 14.69 -6.30 5.92
CA ASP A 68 15.49 -6.31 7.15
C ASP A 68 15.54 -4.94 7.86
N GLY A 69 14.54 -4.09 7.64
CA GLY A 69 14.43 -2.81 8.32
C GLY A 69 14.11 -2.96 9.80
N LYS A 70 14.50 -1.98 10.61
CA LYS A 70 14.22 -1.94 12.05
C LYS A 70 13.31 -0.77 12.37
N VAL A 71 12.28 -1.02 13.19
CA VAL A 71 11.37 0.02 13.65
C VAL A 71 11.57 0.31 15.13
N VAL A 72 11.65 1.60 15.48
CA VAL A 72 11.73 2.08 16.85
C VAL A 72 10.40 2.62 17.36
N GLY A 73 9.49 2.93 16.43
CA GLY A 73 8.14 3.39 16.74
C GLY A 73 7.13 3.00 15.66
N ARG A 74 5.90 2.80 16.07
CA ARG A 74 4.79 2.44 15.17
C ARG A 74 3.47 3.04 15.62
N ALA A 75 2.57 3.27 14.69
CA ALA A 75 1.19 3.59 15.04
C ALA A 75 0.52 2.38 15.71
N LYS A 76 -0.38 2.67 16.66
CA LYS A 76 -1.26 1.68 17.27
C LYS A 76 -2.38 1.34 16.30
N THR A 77 -2.72 0.05 16.21
CA THR A 77 -3.87 -0.44 15.44
C THR A 77 -4.81 -1.25 16.34
N GLN A 78 -6.09 -1.23 15.99
CA GLN A 78 -7.11 -2.12 16.57
C GLN A 78 -7.46 -3.26 15.62
N VAL A 79 -6.98 -3.19 14.37
CA VAL A 79 -7.24 -4.18 13.32
C VAL A 79 -5.91 -4.74 12.84
N GLY A 80 -5.87 -6.03 12.56
CA GLY A 80 -4.68 -6.73 12.13
C GLY A 80 -3.73 -7.09 13.28
N LYS A 81 -2.61 -7.71 12.93
CA LYS A 81 -1.57 -8.17 13.87
C LYS A 81 -0.33 -7.32 13.74
N VAL A 82 0.30 -7.00 14.86
CA VAL A 82 1.64 -6.41 14.85
C VAL A 82 2.65 -7.54 14.62
N PRO A 83 3.47 -7.47 13.55
CA PRO A 83 4.52 -8.46 13.31
C PRO A 83 5.48 -8.60 14.49
N ALA A 84 6.07 -9.77 14.67
CA ALA A 84 6.92 -10.07 15.83
C ALA A 84 8.10 -9.10 15.96
N PHE A 85 8.72 -8.70 14.85
CA PHE A 85 9.87 -7.79 14.82
C PHE A 85 9.54 -6.37 15.33
N ALA A 86 8.26 -5.96 15.31
CA ALA A 86 7.80 -4.63 15.69
C ALA A 86 7.03 -4.61 17.02
N LYS A 87 6.98 -5.72 17.76
CA LYS A 87 6.23 -5.80 19.03
C LYS A 87 6.75 -4.83 20.08
N ASP A 88 8.07 -4.71 20.17
CA ASP A 88 8.75 -3.85 21.15
C ASP A 88 8.91 -2.39 20.69
N ALA A 89 8.48 -2.05 19.46
CA ALA A 89 8.50 -0.70 18.96
C ALA A 89 7.49 0.18 19.72
N ALA A 90 7.92 1.39 20.11
CA ALA A 90 7.10 2.31 20.87
C ALA A 90 5.81 2.70 20.11
N GLU A 91 4.68 2.75 20.80
CA GLU A 91 3.43 3.22 20.23
C GLU A 91 3.39 4.75 20.18
N VAL A 92 3.34 5.31 18.96
CA VAL A 92 3.35 6.76 18.72
C VAL A 92 1.95 7.34 18.45
N GLY A 93 0.92 6.75 19.00
CA GLY A 93 -0.48 7.15 18.79
C GLY A 93 -1.21 6.24 17.83
N PHE A 94 -2.49 6.52 17.59
CA PHE A 94 -3.31 5.80 16.62
C PHE A 94 -3.05 6.32 15.21
N ILE A 95 -3.27 5.48 14.19
CA ILE A 95 -3.08 5.84 12.78
C ILE A 95 -3.76 7.17 12.38
N PHE A 96 -4.92 7.48 12.97
CA PHE A 96 -5.65 8.73 12.70
C PHE A 96 -5.26 9.89 13.63
N ASN A 97 -4.50 9.62 14.69
CA ASN A 97 -4.11 10.62 15.68
C ASN A 97 -2.72 10.28 16.23
N ILE A 98 -1.71 10.76 15.51
CA ILE A 98 -0.29 10.54 15.81
C ILE A 98 0.19 11.53 16.87
N ASN A 99 0.97 11.03 17.84
CA ASN A 99 1.66 11.85 18.81
C ASN A 99 3.06 12.20 18.29
N VAL A 100 3.21 13.42 17.80
CA VAL A 100 4.47 13.93 17.23
C VAL A 100 5.57 14.05 18.28
N GLU A 101 5.25 14.41 19.52
CA GLU A 101 6.22 14.55 20.60
C GLU A 101 6.92 13.21 20.88
N LYS A 102 6.13 12.12 20.97
CA LYS A 102 6.69 10.77 21.11
C LYS A 102 7.60 10.38 19.93
N ILE A 103 7.25 10.80 18.71
CA ILE A 103 8.12 10.53 17.55
C ILE A 103 9.44 11.26 17.71
N VAL A 104 9.41 12.54 18.08
CA VAL A 104 10.62 13.37 18.28
C VAL A 104 11.51 12.78 19.38
N GLU A 105 10.93 12.31 20.49
CA GLU A 105 11.65 11.65 21.60
C GLU A 105 12.39 10.39 21.14
N LEU A 106 11.83 9.64 20.18
CA LEU A 106 12.47 8.45 19.64
C LEU A 106 13.66 8.76 18.73
N LYS A 107 13.88 10.03 18.35
CA LYS A 107 14.97 10.47 17.46
C LYS A 107 15.11 9.58 16.21
N PRO A 108 14.05 9.41 15.42
CA PRO A 108 14.11 8.59 14.22
C PRO A 108 14.98 9.27 13.16
N ASP A 109 15.57 8.46 12.30
CA ASP A 109 16.26 8.93 11.10
C ASP A 109 15.42 8.76 9.82
N LEU A 110 14.22 8.19 9.95
CA LEU A 110 13.16 8.16 8.93
C LEU A 110 11.79 7.98 9.57
N VAL A 111 10.79 8.71 9.06
CA VAL A 111 9.37 8.44 9.28
C VAL A 111 8.75 8.01 7.95
N ILE A 112 8.02 6.88 7.96
CA ILE A 112 7.19 6.44 6.82
C ILE A 112 5.75 6.82 7.13
N ALA A 113 5.21 7.72 6.34
CA ALA A 113 3.88 8.30 6.48
C ALA A 113 2.93 7.76 5.39
N TYR A 114 1.63 7.71 5.67
CA TYR A 114 0.62 7.24 4.73
C TYR A 114 -0.07 8.41 4.04
N LYS A 115 -0.08 8.38 2.71
CA LYS A 115 -0.67 9.42 1.85
C LYS A 115 -2.17 9.59 2.10
N GLY A 116 -2.61 10.84 2.15
CA GLY A 116 -4.00 11.20 2.42
C GLY A 116 -4.38 11.19 3.91
N MET A 117 -3.42 10.89 4.80
CA MET A 117 -3.71 10.73 6.23
C MET A 117 -2.74 11.52 7.13
N HIS A 118 -1.47 11.57 6.77
CA HIS A 118 -0.43 12.08 7.65
C HIS A 118 0.23 13.40 7.19
N GLU A 119 -0.24 14.00 6.08
CA GLU A 119 0.35 15.22 5.52
C GLU A 119 0.37 16.38 6.50
N ARG A 120 -0.62 16.46 7.40
CA ARG A 120 -0.70 17.50 8.44
C ARG A 120 0.47 17.49 9.42
N TYR A 121 1.18 16.36 9.55
CA TYR A 121 2.31 16.21 10.46
C TYR A 121 3.67 16.50 9.81
N LEU A 122 3.74 16.59 8.48
CA LEU A 122 5.00 16.72 7.72
C LEU A 122 5.81 17.92 8.17
N HIS A 123 5.20 19.11 8.17
CA HIS A 123 5.89 20.34 8.57
C HIS A 123 6.51 20.23 9.97
N THR A 124 5.78 19.70 10.94
CA THR A 124 6.27 19.60 12.31
C THR A 124 7.41 18.59 12.43
N LEU A 125 7.34 17.45 11.76
CA LEU A 125 8.41 16.43 11.77
C LEU A 125 9.67 16.96 11.08
N GLU A 126 9.54 17.57 9.90
CA GLU A 126 10.66 18.12 9.14
C GLU A 126 11.33 19.31 9.84
N SER A 127 10.56 20.15 10.55
CA SER A 127 11.10 21.23 11.39
C SER A 127 11.94 20.70 12.58
N ASN A 128 11.73 19.45 12.98
CA ASN A 128 12.58 18.74 13.93
C ASN A 128 13.72 17.95 13.28
N ASN A 129 14.03 18.25 11.99
CA ASN A 129 15.06 17.57 11.20
C ASN A 129 14.84 16.07 11.04
N ILE A 130 13.60 15.60 11.07
CA ILE A 130 13.22 14.21 10.85
C ILE A 130 12.78 14.05 9.39
N PRO A 131 13.50 13.26 8.56
CA PRO A 131 13.09 12.98 7.19
C PRO A 131 11.76 12.20 7.18
N VAL A 132 10.83 12.60 6.31
CA VAL A 132 9.55 11.92 6.14
C VAL A 132 9.38 11.52 4.68
N VAL A 133 9.12 10.23 4.44
CA VAL A 133 8.72 9.69 3.13
C VAL A 133 7.24 9.35 3.19
N VAL A 134 6.45 9.93 2.30
CA VAL A 134 5.01 9.67 2.18
C VAL A 134 4.81 8.60 1.12
N LEU A 135 4.18 7.49 1.50
CA LEU A 135 3.88 6.37 0.62
C LEU A 135 2.38 6.07 0.60
N ASN A 136 1.91 5.52 -0.51
CA ASN A 136 0.54 5.09 -0.70
C ASN A 136 0.43 3.57 -0.68
N LEU A 137 -0.72 3.05 -0.21
CA LEU A 137 -1.02 1.61 -0.20
C LEU A 137 -2.48 1.34 -0.62
N LYS A 138 -3.12 2.23 -1.40
CA LYS A 138 -4.54 2.05 -1.77
C LYS A 138 -4.79 0.89 -2.73
N SER A 139 -3.89 0.69 -3.69
CA SER A 139 -3.97 -0.36 -4.69
C SER A 139 -2.81 -1.35 -4.57
N TYR A 140 -2.91 -2.46 -5.27
CA TYR A 140 -1.79 -3.42 -5.37
C TYR A 140 -0.56 -2.80 -6.05
N GLU A 141 -0.74 -1.95 -7.05
CA GLU A 141 0.38 -1.24 -7.68
C GLU A 141 1.07 -0.28 -6.69
N ASP A 142 0.31 0.37 -5.80
CA ASP A 142 0.89 1.18 -4.73
C ASP A 142 1.72 0.33 -3.77
N VAL A 143 1.25 -0.87 -3.43
CA VAL A 143 2.01 -1.82 -2.58
C VAL A 143 3.33 -2.19 -3.23
N LYS A 144 3.32 -2.55 -4.53
CA LYS A 144 4.55 -2.85 -5.27
C LYS A 144 5.50 -1.65 -5.32
N HIS A 145 4.96 -0.46 -5.63
CA HIS A 145 5.74 0.78 -5.66
C HIS A 145 6.37 1.08 -4.29
N SER A 146 5.58 1.00 -3.23
CA SER A 146 6.05 1.22 -1.85
C SER A 146 7.10 0.20 -1.44
N MET A 147 6.94 -1.09 -1.81
CA MET A 147 7.93 -2.14 -1.55
C MET A 147 9.27 -1.83 -2.22
N LEU A 148 9.24 -1.46 -3.51
CA LEU A 148 10.45 -1.09 -4.25
C LEU A 148 11.09 0.19 -3.70
N THR A 149 10.30 1.18 -3.31
CA THR A 149 10.78 2.43 -2.70
C THR A 149 11.46 2.17 -1.35
N ILE A 150 10.85 1.35 -0.49
CA ILE A 150 11.45 0.95 0.79
C ILE A 150 12.73 0.13 0.54
N GLY A 151 12.72 -0.78 -0.44
CA GLY A 151 13.91 -1.51 -0.89
C GLY A 151 15.07 -0.58 -1.25
N LYS A 152 14.81 0.46 -2.05
CA LYS A 152 15.78 1.49 -2.42
C LYS A 152 16.30 2.27 -1.21
N ILE A 153 15.42 2.67 -0.29
CA ILE A 153 15.77 3.34 0.98
C ILE A 153 16.74 2.48 1.78
N MET A 154 16.45 1.19 1.90
CA MET A 154 17.23 0.22 2.68
C MET A 154 18.42 -0.37 1.91
N ARG A 155 18.62 0.01 0.64
CA ARG A 155 19.64 -0.58 -0.27
C ARG A 155 19.49 -2.11 -0.40
N LYS A 156 18.26 -2.56 -0.47
CA LYS A 156 17.86 -3.97 -0.63
C LYS A 156 16.99 -4.14 -1.87
N ASP A 157 17.37 -3.50 -2.97
CA ASP A 157 16.60 -3.48 -4.23
C ASP A 157 16.28 -4.89 -4.72
N ASP A 158 17.28 -5.79 -4.77
CA ASP A 158 17.08 -7.19 -5.21
C ASP A 158 16.08 -7.94 -4.32
N LYS A 159 16.13 -7.69 -3.01
CA LYS A 159 15.20 -8.32 -2.06
C LYS A 159 13.78 -7.83 -2.28
N ALA A 160 13.60 -6.51 -2.46
CA ALA A 160 12.32 -5.91 -2.75
C ALA A 160 11.73 -6.40 -4.09
N GLN A 161 12.54 -6.48 -5.14
CA GLN A 161 12.13 -7.02 -6.44
C GLN A 161 11.68 -8.49 -6.33
N LYS A 162 12.40 -9.30 -5.56
CA LYS A 162 12.02 -10.70 -5.32
C LYS A 162 10.69 -10.82 -4.58
N VAL A 163 10.44 -9.95 -3.59
CA VAL A 163 9.15 -9.89 -2.89
C VAL A 163 8.02 -9.58 -3.87
N VAL A 164 8.17 -8.52 -4.69
CA VAL A 164 7.17 -8.13 -5.69
C VAL A 164 6.92 -9.26 -6.70
N ALA A 165 7.97 -9.92 -7.20
CA ALA A 165 7.84 -11.04 -8.13
C ALA A 165 7.08 -12.23 -7.52
N ASN A 166 7.29 -12.51 -6.23
CA ASN A 166 6.54 -13.55 -5.52
C ASN A 166 5.06 -13.19 -5.36
N LEU A 167 4.73 -11.92 -5.03
CA LEU A 167 3.35 -11.46 -4.95
C LEU A 167 2.63 -11.62 -6.30
N ASP A 168 3.24 -11.18 -7.40
CA ASP A 168 2.70 -11.33 -8.75
C ASP A 168 2.49 -12.82 -9.11
N LYS A 169 3.45 -13.67 -8.77
CA LYS A 169 3.36 -15.12 -8.99
C LYS A 169 2.18 -15.74 -8.25
N ASP A 170 2.00 -15.40 -6.97
CA ASP A 170 0.94 -15.99 -6.12
C ASP A 170 -0.45 -15.52 -6.54
N ILE A 171 -0.60 -14.26 -6.94
CA ILE A 171 -1.84 -13.74 -7.52
C ILE A 171 -2.15 -14.45 -8.84
N ASN A 172 -1.17 -14.53 -9.74
CA ASN A 172 -1.33 -15.20 -11.02
C ASN A 172 -1.67 -16.68 -10.87
N ALA A 173 -1.09 -17.37 -9.90
CA ALA A 173 -1.42 -18.77 -9.58
C ALA A 173 -2.89 -18.95 -9.14
N THR A 174 -3.49 -17.94 -8.50
CA THR A 174 -4.92 -17.93 -8.16
C THR A 174 -5.76 -17.63 -9.41
N VAL A 175 -5.45 -16.53 -10.11
CA VAL A 175 -6.23 -16.04 -11.26
C VAL A 175 -6.25 -17.04 -12.41
N SER A 176 -5.16 -17.77 -12.66
CA SER A 176 -5.06 -18.77 -13.73
C SER A 176 -6.01 -19.96 -13.58
N LYS A 177 -6.51 -20.22 -12.37
CA LYS A 177 -7.47 -21.31 -12.08
C LYS A 177 -8.92 -20.92 -12.31
N LEU A 178 -9.19 -19.64 -12.52
CA LEU A 178 -10.55 -19.12 -12.60
C LEU A 178 -11.18 -19.40 -13.97
N PRO A 179 -12.50 -19.65 -14.01
CA PRO A 179 -13.21 -19.76 -15.29
C PRO A 179 -13.17 -18.43 -16.05
N LYS A 180 -13.20 -18.51 -17.37
CA LYS A 180 -13.21 -17.34 -18.27
C LYS A 180 -14.60 -16.67 -18.36
N SER A 181 -15.30 -16.57 -17.25
CA SER A 181 -16.62 -15.93 -17.19
C SER A 181 -16.50 -14.59 -16.45
N GLU A 182 -16.99 -13.55 -17.08
CA GLU A 182 -17.13 -12.26 -16.42
C GLU A 182 -18.40 -12.24 -15.57
N ARG A 183 -18.27 -12.03 -14.26
CA ARG A 183 -19.40 -11.87 -13.35
C ARG A 183 -19.49 -10.44 -12.86
N SER A 184 -20.73 -9.93 -12.75
CA SER A 184 -20.97 -8.61 -12.19
C SER A 184 -20.93 -8.65 -10.66
N VAL A 185 -20.27 -7.66 -10.05
CA VAL A 185 -20.11 -7.57 -8.61
C VAL A 185 -20.45 -6.17 -8.10
N ALA A 186 -21.18 -6.10 -6.99
CA ALA A 186 -21.28 -4.90 -6.17
C ALA A 186 -20.43 -5.09 -4.90
N ILE A 187 -19.75 -4.04 -4.47
CA ILE A 187 -18.99 -4.04 -3.23
C ILE A 187 -19.57 -2.95 -2.35
N LEU A 188 -20.20 -3.35 -1.25
CA LEU A 188 -20.80 -2.44 -0.28
C LEU A 188 -19.86 -2.21 0.88
N HIS A 189 -19.70 -0.95 1.29
CA HIS A 189 -19.00 -0.60 2.52
C HIS A 189 -19.97 -0.06 3.53
N THR A 190 -20.09 -0.72 4.68
CA THR A 190 -21.00 -0.33 5.74
C THR A 190 -20.25 0.25 6.93
N THR A 191 -20.79 1.33 7.48
CA THR A 191 -20.31 2.00 8.69
C THR A 191 -21.49 2.30 9.62
N SER A 192 -21.23 2.84 10.81
CA SER A 192 -22.28 3.37 11.68
C SER A 192 -23.05 4.56 11.08
N MET A 193 -22.52 5.19 10.03
CA MET A 193 -23.13 6.35 9.36
C MET A 193 -23.93 5.97 8.11
N GLY A 194 -23.91 4.70 7.67
CA GLY A 194 -24.62 4.26 6.48
C GLY A 194 -23.78 3.40 5.55
N ILE A 195 -24.29 3.23 4.34
CA ILE A 195 -23.73 2.37 3.30
C ILE A 195 -23.19 3.24 2.15
N THR A 196 -22.04 2.86 1.63
CA THR A 196 -21.48 3.38 0.36
C THR A 196 -21.11 2.21 -0.54
N MET A 197 -20.87 2.46 -1.81
CA MET A 197 -20.38 1.46 -2.76
C MET A 197 -18.88 1.69 -3.02
N GLU A 198 -18.12 0.61 -3.09
CA GLU A 198 -16.68 0.67 -3.38
C GLU A 198 -16.41 0.63 -4.88
N LYS A 199 -15.49 1.49 -5.34
CA LYS A 199 -15.00 1.56 -6.72
C LYS A 199 -13.82 0.61 -6.94
N GLU A 200 -13.38 0.45 -8.19
CA GLU A 200 -12.18 -0.35 -8.54
C GLU A 200 -10.89 0.13 -7.86
N THR A 201 -10.86 1.37 -7.38
CA THR A 201 -9.72 1.96 -6.68
C THR A 201 -9.68 1.66 -5.18
N SER A 202 -10.71 1.00 -4.63
CA SER A 202 -10.68 0.46 -3.26
C SER A 202 -9.88 -0.84 -3.20
N ILE A 203 -9.57 -1.31 -1.99
CA ILE A 203 -8.86 -2.60 -1.78
C ILE A 203 -9.66 -3.76 -2.39
N ALA A 204 -10.93 -3.88 -2.01
CA ALA A 204 -11.81 -4.94 -2.51
C ALA A 204 -12.09 -4.79 -4.01
N GLY A 205 -12.24 -3.55 -4.51
CA GLY A 205 -12.38 -3.26 -5.92
C GLY A 205 -11.15 -3.64 -6.75
N CYS A 206 -9.95 -3.37 -6.22
CA CYS A 206 -8.69 -3.79 -6.83
C CYS A 206 -8.59 -5.32 -6.92
N CYS A 207 -8.95 -6.06 -5.84
CA CYS A 207 -8.99 -7.52 -5.86
C CYS A 207 -10.03 -8.03 -6.88
N ALA A 208 -11.24 -7.44 -6.92
CA ALA A 208 -12.26 -7.80 -7.88
C ALA A 208 -11.78 -7.62 -9.34
N LYS A 209 -11.07 -6.52 -9.62
CA LYS A 209 -10.47 -6.27 -10.94
C LYS A 209 -9.43 -7.33 -11.33
N MET A 210 -8.56 -7.72 -10.40
CA MET A 210 -7.58 -8.81 -10.63
C MET A 210 -8.27 -10.14 -10.96
N LEU A 211 -9.42 -10.40 -10.34
CA LEU A 211 -10.25 -11.57 -10.58
C LEU A 211 -11.11 -11.46 -11.84
N LYS A 212 -10.96 -10.37 -12.62
CA LYS A 212 -11.74 -10.08 -13.83
C LYS A 212 -13.25 -10.00 -13.57
N LEU A 213 -13.64 -9.52 -12.39
CA LEU A 213 -15.02 -9.23 -12.05
C LEU A 213 -15.38 -7.82 -12.52
N ARG A 214 -16.56 -7.65 -13.06
CA ARG A 214 -17.08 -6.36 -13.48
C ARG A 214 -17.77 -5.67 -12.31
N ASN A 215 -17.10 -4.69 -11.71
CA ASN A 215 -17.74 -3.87 -10.67
C ASN A 215 -18.90 -3.06 -11.28
N VAL A 216 -20.08 -3.08 -10.65
CA VAL A 216 -21.26 -2.32 -11.12
C VAL A 216 -21.08 -0.81 -10.95
N VAL A 217 -20.16 -0.37 -10.08
CA VAL A 217 -19.79 1.04 -9.93
C VAL A 217 -18.67 1.36 -10.92
N GLN A 218 -19.01 2.03 -12.00
CA GLN A 218 -18.07 2.43 -13.06
C GLN A 218 -18.13 3.94 -13.31
N GLY A 219 -17.03 4.47 -13.84
CA GLY A 219 -16.93 5.87 -14.24
C GLY A 219 -16.86 6.86 -13.10
N GLU A 220 -17.14 8.12 -13.42
CA GLU A 220 -17.18 9.21 -12.47
C GLU A 220 -18.49 9.14 -11.65
N THR A 221 -18.37 9.27 -10.36
CA THR A 221 -19.49 9.32 -9.42
C THR A 221 -19.40 10.57 -8.55
N LYS A 222 -20.52 10.99 -7.97
CA LYS A 222 -20.52 12.09 -7.00
C LYS A 222 -19.53 11.76 -5.86
N PRO A 223 -18.77 12.76 -5.38
CA PRO A 223 -17.88 12.55 -4.24
C PRO A 223 -18.65 12.09 -3.01
N VAL A 224 -18.09 11.13 -2.29
CA VAL A 224 -18.56 10.74 -0.97
C VAL A 224 -17.68 11.41 0.07
N SER A 225 -18.31 12.04 1.05
CA SER A 225 -17.62 12.63 2.20
C SER A 225 -17.67 11.66 3.38
N GLY A 226 -16.57 11.53 4.09
CA GLY A 226 -16.46 10.73 5.31
C GLY A 226 -15.79 11.53 6.43
N PRO A 227 -15.59 10.93 7.61
CA PRO A 227 -14.96 11.60 8.76
C PRO A 227 -13.57 12.19 8.47
N MET A 228 -12.91 11.70 7.42
CA MET A 228 -11.54 12.10 7.03
C MET A 228 -11.50 12.85 5.69
N GLY A 229 -12.63 13.44 5.26
CA GLY A 229 -12.73 14.17 4.01
C GLY A 229 -13.31 13.35 2.86
N THR A 230 -12.98 13.73 1.63
CA THR A 230 -13.48 13.08 0.42
C THR A 230 -12.89 11.67 0.26
N GLN A 231 -13.74 10.71 -0.05
CA GLN A 231 -13.38 9.32 -0.31
C GLN A 231 -13.50 9.01 -1.82
N PRO A 232 -12.43 9.17 -2.59
CA PRO A 232 -12.47 9.02 -4.04
C PRO A 232 -12.67 7.57 -4.51
N ASP A 233 -12.40 6.61 -3.63
CA ASP A 233 -12.58 5.17 -3.82
C ASP A 233 -13.99 4.67 -3.49
N LYS A 234 -14.89 5.59 -3.09
CA LYS A 234 -16.29 5.30 -2.78
C LYS A 234 -17.24 6.02 -3.75
N ALA A 235 -18.44 5.46 -3.87
CA ALA A 235 -19.57 6.04 -4.56
C ALA A 235 -20.80 6.08 -3.63
N PRO A 236 -21.74 7.01 -3.84
CA PRO A 236 -22.99 7.00 -3.10
C PRO A 236 -23.72 5.67 -3.29
N TYR A 237 -24.35 5.19 -2.22
CA TYR A 237 -25.20 4.01 -2.29
C TYR A 237 -26.64 4.43 -2.66
N SER A 238 -27.28 3.65 -3.55
CA SER A 238 -28.72 3.71 -3.83
C SER A 238 -29.22 2.28 -4.00
N LEU A 239 -30.30 1.93 -3.30
CA LEU A 239 -30.94 0.63 -3.48
C LEU A 239 -31.54 0.48 -4.88
N GLU A 240 -32.14 1.54 -5.41
CA GLU A 240 -32.72 1.55 -6.76
C GLU A 240 -31.65 1.26 -7.83
N ASP A 241 -30.52 1.95 -7.76
CA ASP A 241 -29.37 1.74 -8.65
C ASP A 241 -28.82 0.31 -8.52
N LEU A 242 -28.74 -0.22 -7.30
CA LEU A 242 -28.30 -1.60 -7.06
C LEU A 242 -29.27 -2.63 -7.64
N LEU A 243 -30.59 -2.38 -7.54
CA LEU A 243 -31.63 -3.21 -8.12
C LEU A 243 -31.58 -3.19 -9.65
N GLU A 244 -31.42 -2.01 -10.26
CA GLU A 244 -31.29 -1.85 -11.70
C GLU A 244 -30.06 -2.59 -12.26
N LYS A 245 -28.92 -2.44 -11.60
CA LYS A 245 -27.66 -3.09 -11.98
C LYS A 245 -27.64 -4.59 -11.72
N ASN A 246 -28.48 -5.05 -10.81
CA ASN A 246 -28.73 -6.45 -10.46
C ASN A 246 -27.44 -7.31 -10.44
N PRO A 247 -26.50 -7.08 -9.50
CA PRO A 247 -25.23 -7.80 -9.45
C PRO A 247 -25.43 -9.29 -9.19
N GLN A 248 -24.57 -10.11 -9.78
CA GLN A 248 -24.53 -11.56 -9.55
C GLN A 248 -23.86 -11.93 -8.23
N VAL A 249 -23.05 -11.02 -7.68
CA VAL A 249 -22.36 -11.20 -6.40
C VAL A 249 -22.32 -9.88 -5.65
N ILE A 250 -22.44 -9.95 -4.33
CA ILE A 250 -22.25 -8.81 -3.44
C ILE A 250 -21.16 -9.17 -2.43
N PHE A 251 -20.13 -8.33 -2.36
CA PHE A 251 -19.16 -8.34 -1.28
C PHE A 251 -19.46 -7.20 -0.32
N ILE A 252 -19.19 -7.42 0.97
CA ILE A 252 -19.48 -6.44 2.02
C ILE A 252 -18.25 -6.26 2.88
N THR A 253 -17.73 -5.02 2.94
CA THR A 253 -16.73 -4.57 3.91
C THR A 253 -17.40 -3.79 5.02
N SER A 254 -16.84 -3.76 6.22
CA SER A 254 -17.47 -3.11 7.37
C SER A 254 -16.47 -2.38 8.24
N MET A 255 -16.84 -1.18 8.69
CA MET A 255 -16.08 -0.43 9.69
C MET A 255 -17.02 0.13 10.76
N GLY A 256 -17.04 -0.51 11.95
CA GLY A 256 -17.83 -0.04 13.08
C GLY A 256 -19.34 -0.22 12.94
N ALA A 257 -19.82 -0.99 11.97
CA ALA A 257 -21.23 -1.36 11.88
C ALA A 257 -21.61 -2.35 13.01
N PRO A 258 -22.85 -2.31 13.50
CA PRO A 258 -23.37 -3.33 14.41
C PRO A 258 -23.22 -4.71 13.79
N ARG A 259 -22.99 -5.73 14.64
CA ARG A 259 -22.84 -7.12 14.19
C ARG A 259 -23.96 -8.00 14.74
N ASP A 260 -24.27 -9.08 14.00
CA ASP A 260 -25.18 -10.14 14.45
C ASP A 260 -24.48 -11.11 15.43
N ALA A 261 -25.19 -12.15 15.85
CA ALA A 261 -24.66 -13.17 16.76
C ALA A 261 -23.50 -13.98 16.14
N GLU A 262 -23.48 -14.11 14.83
CA GLU A 262 -22.45 -14.77 14.04
C GLU A 262 -21.25 -13.86 13.73
N GLY A 263 -21.31 -12.57 14.15
CA GLY A 263 -20.27 -11.58 13.95
C GLY A 263 -20.30 -10.88 12.59
N ASN A 264 -21.32 -11.12 11.77
CA ASN A 264 -21.48 -10.44 10.48
C ASN A 264 -22.03 -9.03 10.66
N PRO A 265 -21.63 -8.05 9.83
CA PRO A 265 -22.22 -6.72 9.85
C PRO A 265 -23.73 -6.77 9.60
N LYS A 266 -24.50 -6.12 10.47
CA LYS A 266 -25.94 -5.89 10.25
C LYS A 266 -26.12 -4.72 9.29
N LEU A 267 -26.73 -4.97 8.14
CA LEU A 267 -27.10 -3.93 7.20
C LEU A 267 -28.62 -3.73 7.24
N GLU A 268 -29.05 -2.51 7.47
CA GLU A 268 -30.48 -2.16 7.48
C GLU A 268 -31.17 -2.55 6.16
N ILE A 269 -30.45 -2.45 5.05
CA ILE A 269 -30.95 -2.84 3.73
C ILE A 269 -31.44 -4.31 3.67
N MET A 270 -30.85 -5.23 4.44
CA MET A 270 -31.25 -6.65 4.42
C MET A 270 -32.65 -6.87 4.93
N SER A 271 -33.23 -5.92 5.68
CA SER A 271 -34.64 -5.96 6.12
C SER A 271 -35.61 -5.43 5.06
N ASN A 272 -35.11 -4.79 3.98
CA ASN A 272 -35.93 -4.28 2.89
C ASN A 272 -36.38 -5.44 1.97
N PRO A 273 -37.68 -5.66 1.73
CA PRO A 273 -38.13 -6.73 0.82
C PRO A 273 -37.53 -6.69 -0.58
N ALA A 274 -37.23 -5.49 -1.11
CA ALA A 274 -36.64 -5.32 -2.42
C ALA A 274 -35.21 -5.90 -2.49
N TRP A 275 -34.47 -5.98 -1.39
CA TRP A 275 -33.17 -6.63 -1.32
C TRP A 275 -33.23 -8.08 -1.82
N ASN A 276 -34.30 -8.80 -1.48
CA ASN A 276 -34.50 -10.20 -1.85
C ASN A 276 -34.73 -10.41 -3.34
N SER A 277 -34.97 -9.34 -4.12
CA SER A 277 -35.12 -9.42 -5.59
C SER A 277 -33.80 -9.43 -6.35
N ILE A 278 -32.68 -9.09 -5.70
CA ILE A 278 -31.34 -9.07 -6.32
C ILE A 278 -30.86 -10.50 -6.57
N ASP A 279 -30.31 -10.76 -7.73
CA ASP A 279 -29.82 -12.10 -8.11
C ASP A 279 -28.74 -12.64 -7.14
N ALA A 280 -27.81 -11.78 -6.70
CA ALA A 280 -26.82 -12.17 -5.70
C ALA A 280 -27.48 -12.69 -4.41
N VAL A 281 -28.58 -12.07 -3.98
CA VAL A 281 -29.29 -12.46 -2.75
C VAL A 281 -30.06 -13.76 -2.95
N LYS A 282 -30.82 -13.88 -4.05
CA LYS A 282 -31.56 -15.10 -4.42
C LYS A 282 -30.65 -16.32 -4.49
N ASN A 283 -29.44 -16.12 -5.05
CA ASN A 283 -28.47 -17.19 -5.29
C ASN A 283 -27.50 -17.37 -4.13
N LYS A 284 -27.71 -16.72 -2.97
CA LYS A 284 -26.82 -16.77 -1.79
C LYS A 284 -25.37 -16.41 -2.09
N GLN A 285 -25.19 -15.44 -2.99
CA GLN A 285 -23.87 -14.91 -3.41
C GLN A 285 -23.58 -13.56 -2.74
N VAL A 286 -23.85 -13.47 -1.43
CA VAL A 286 -23.54 -12.31 -0.58
C VAL A 286 -22.47 -12.74 0.42
N PHE A 287 -21.31 -12.10 0.40
CA PHE A 287 -20.14 -12.49 1.19
C PHE A 287 -19.60 -11.32 1.99
N PHE A 288 -19.38 -11.53 3.28
CA PHE A 288 -18.68 -10.59 4.15
C PHE A 288 -17.17 -10.77 3.98
N LEU A 289 -16.47 -9.67 3.76
CA LEU A 289 -15.03 -9.65 3.62
C LEU A 289 -14.37 -9.42 4.99
N PRO A 290 -13.31 -10.16 5.35
CA PRO A 290 -12.65 -10.02 6.64
C PRO A 290 -11.92 -8.69 6.78
N ASP A 291 -12.06 -8.07 7.95
CA ASP A 291 -11.54 -6.73 8.24
C ASP A 291 -10.01 -6.64 8.14
N ASP A 292 -9.30 -7.70 8.49
CA ASP A 292 -7.84 -7.77 8.46
C ASP A 292 -7.25 -7.78 7.04
N LEU A 293 -8.04 -8.17 6.03
CA LEU A 293 -7.63 -8.16 4.63
C LEU A 293 -8.23 -7.01 3.80
N PHE A 294 -9.36 -6.41 4.25
CA PHE A 294 -10.09 -5.49 3.40
C PHE A 294 -10.42 -4.14 4.05
N LEU A 295 -10.23 -3.98 5.37
CA LEU A 295 -10.46 -2.71 6.04
C LEU A 295 -9.18 -1.85 6.07
N LEU A 296 -8.04 -2.44 6.43
CA LEU A 296 -6.72 -1.87 6.22
C LEU A 296 -6.09 -2.53 4.99
N ASN A 297 -5.20 -1.80 4.32
CA ASN A 297 -4.51 -2.40 3.18
C ASN A 297 -3.73 -3.65 3.62
N PRO A 298 -3.92 -4.79 2.96
CA PRO A 298 -3.29 -6.05 3.34
C PRO A 298 -1.78 -6.09 3.09
N GLY A 299 -1.19 -5.03 2.50
CA GLY A 299 0.24 -4.98 2.24
C GLY A 299 0.72 -6.19 1.44
N LEU A 300 1.66 -6.96 1.99
CA LEU A 300 2.19 -8.17 1.34
C LEU A 300 1.20 -9.36 1.38
N GLU A 301 0.09 -9.26 2.09
CA GLU A 301 -0.97 -10.27 2.11
C GLU A 301 -2.01 -10.10 0.97
N TYR A 302 -1.78 -9.19 0.02
CA TYR A 302 -2.66 -9.04 -1.15
C TYR A 302 -3.00 -10.37 -1.86
N PRO A 303 -2.07 -11.33 -2.03
CA PRO A 303 -2.41 -12.65 -2.58
C PRO A 303 -3.45 -13.41 -1.75
N LYS A 304 -3.47 -13.24 -0.41
CA LYS A 304 -4.50 -13.85 0.45
C LYS A 304 -5.86 -13.20 0.23
N ALA A 305 -5.91 -11.85 0.13
CA ALA A 305 -7.15 -11.13 -0.14
C ALA A 305 -7.77 -11.55 -1.49
N VAL A 306 -6.95 -11.62 -2.54
CA VAL A 306 -7.37 -12.10 -3.87
C VAL A 306 -7.85 -13.55 -3.80
N ARG A 307 -7.12 -14.44 -3.13
CA ARG A 307 -7.50 -15.85 -2.97
C ARG A 307 -8.80 -16.00 -2.19
N TYR A 308 -9.00 -15.24 -1.12
CA TYR A 308 -10.23 -15.25 -0.33
C TYR A 308 -11.45 -14.93 -1.20
N MET A 309 -11.40 -13.81 -1.95
CA MET A 309 -12.50 -13.46 -2.86
C MET A 309 -12.71 -14.52 -3.95
N ALA A 310 -11.62 -15.06 -4.51
CA ALA A 310 -11.68 -16.12 -5.51
C ALA A 310 -12.34 -17.40 -4.97
N ALA A 311 -12.01 -17.81 -3.75
CA ALA A 311 -12.58 -19.00 -3.11
C ALA A 311 -14.08 -18.84 -2.82
N LYS A 312 -14.52 -17.64 -2.41
CA LYS A 312 -15.96 -17.36 -2.24
C LYS A 312 -16.73 -17.43 -3.56
N MET A 313 -16.12 -16.98 -4.64
CA MET A 313 -16.73 -16.97 -5.98
C MET A 313 -16.68 -18.33 -6.69
N TYR A 314 -15.61 -19.07 -6.50
CA TYR A 314 -15.26 -20.28 -7.24
C TYR A 314 -14.69 -21.34 -6.30
N PRO A 315 -15.51 -21.85 -5.34
CA PRO A 315 -15.01 -22.78 -4.30
C PRO A 315 -14.48 -24.11 -4.86
N ASP A 316 -14.94 -24.51 -6.04
CA ASP A 316 -14.46 -25.73 -6.72
C ASP A 316 -13.09 -25.52 -7.38
N ALA A 317 -12.74 -24.29 -7.74
CA ALA A 317 -11.49 -23.97 -8.43
C ALA A 317 -10.40 -23.48 -7.47
N VAL A 318 -10.78 -22.79 -6.40
CA VAL A 318 -9.86 -22.17 -5.43
C VAL A 318 -10.33 -22.48 -4.01
N LYS A 319 -9.45 -23.01 -3.19
CA LYS A 319 -9.69 -23.20 -1.73
C LYS A 319 -9.07 -22.03 -0.95
N GLU A 320 -9.70 -21.68 0.17
CA GLU A 320 -9.19 -20.64 1.09
C GLU A 320 -7.80 -20.96 1.65
#